data_f063ca592cc4b936b9260931c9e9694d
#
_entry.id   f063ca592cc4b936b9260931c9e9694d
#
_cell.length_a   1.000
_cell.length_b   1.000
_cell.length_c   1.000
_cell.angle_alpha   90.00
_cell.angle_beta   90.00
_cell.angle_gamma   90.00
#
_symmetry.space_group_name_H-M   'P 1'
#
loop_
_entity.id
_entity.type
_entity.pdbx_description
1 polymer ?
#
loop_
_entity_poly.entity_id
_entity_poly.type
_entity_poly.pdbx_seq_one_letter_code
_entity_poly.pdbx_strand_id
1 'polypeptide(L)'
;MTNDKIKGYLCGAVSGASYGLIPLFSLPLLRRGVDFDSLLFYRYLIAAAVLGIITRLQGRDFALRRDEIPFIAALGVLFALSSILMFMAFDYMPTGLVSTLFFIYPILVALIMAAAYGERMTWCRSLSLALALGGIALLYLRGGHVTISPAGLALTFTAALAYAAYIIIVNKSRVRSLRGSKVAFWSLASGALIFFARTGFGS
;
A
#
# COMPACT_ATOMS: atom_id res chain seq x y z
N MET A 1 14.01 6.71 25.72
CA MET A 1 14.11 6.83 24.24
C MET A 1 14.24 5.49 23.50
N THR A 2 14.72 4.44 24.09
CA THR A 2 14.95 3.13 23.44
C THR A 2 13.67 2.32 23.23
N ASN A 3 12.71 2.36 24.18
CA ASN A 3 11.48 1.55 24.12
C ASN A 3 10.53 1.93 22.98
N ASP A 4 10.39 3.22 22.65
CA ASP A 4 9.49 3.66 21.57
C ASP A 4 10.05 3.35 20.19
N LYS A 5 11.37 3.35 20.03
CA LYS A 5 12.01 2.92 18.79
C LYS A 5 11.84 1.42 18.56
N ILE A 6 12.03 0.61 19.60
CA ILE A 6 11.85 -0.85 19.54
C ILE A 6 10.39 -1.19 19.20
N LYS A 7 9.42 -0.53 19.85
CA LYS A 7 8.00 -0.68 19.52
C LYS A 7 7.73 -0.33 18.06
N GLY A 8 8.29 0.77 17.55
CA GLY A 8 8.17 1.17 16.15
C GLY A 8 8.72 0.12 15.19
N TYR A 9 9.88 -0.45 15.45
CA TYR A 9 10.47 -1.51 14.63
C TYR A 9 9.63 -2.81 14.67
N LEU A 10 9.14 -3.21 15.84
CA LEU A 10 8.28 -4.38 15.98
C LEU A 10 6.95 -4.19 15.22
N CYS A 11 6.29 -3.03 15.39
CA CYS A 11 5.07 -2.71 14.63
C CYS A 11 5.33 -2.71 13.12
N GLY A 12 6.47 -2.17 12.67
CA GLY A 12 6.87 -2.20 11.27
C GLY A 12 7.07 -3.61 10.74
N ALA A 13 7.76 -4.47 11.50
CA ALA A 13 7.99 -5.87 11.15
C ALA A 13 6.66 -6.65 11.06
N VAL A 14 5.79 -6.52 12.05
CA VAL A 14 4.45 -7.15 12.05
C VAL A 14 3.60 -6.66 10.88
N SER A 15 3.63 -5.35 10.60
CA SER A 15 2.92 -4.76 9.47
C SER A 15 3.44 -5.32 8.13
N GLY A 16 4.76 -5.40 7.96
CA GLY A 16 5.38 -5.96 6.75
C GLY A 16 5.05 -7.44 6.56
N ALA A 17 5.12 -8.23 7.63
CA ALA A 17 4.72 -9.64 7.60
C ALA A 17 3.25 -9.82 7.24
N SER A 18 2.35 -9.03 7.85
CA SER A 18 0.92 -9.03 7.55
C SER A 18 0.64 -8.66 6.09
N TYR A 19 1.39 -7.71 5.54
CA TYR A 19 1.27 -7.32 4.13
C TYR A 19 1.67 -8.46 3.20
N GLY A 20 2.75 -9.20 3.52
CA GLY A 20 3.20 -10.37 2.77
C GLY A 20 2.20 -11.54 2.76
N LEU A 21 1.29 -11.61 3.73
CA LEU A 21 0.24 -12.63 3.79
C LEU A 21 -0.95 -12.33 2.84
N ILE A 22 -1.06 -11.11 2.31
CA ILE A 22 -2.19 -10.71 1.45
C ILE A 22 -2.38 -11.66 0.26
N PRO A 23 -1.35 -11.97 -0.55
CA PRO A 23 -1.51 -12.90 -1.67
C PRO A 23 -1.93 -14.30 -1.23
N LEU A 24 -1.44 -14.75 -0.08
CA LEU A 24 -1.74 -16.09 0.44
C LEU A 24 -3.24 -16.29 0.68
N PHE A 25 -3.92 -15.27 1.20
CA PHE A 25 -5.37 -15.33 1.45
C PHE A 25 -6.21 -14.92 0.24
N SER A 26 -5.72 -14.01 -0.59
CA SER A 26 -6.47 -13.50 -1.74
C SER A 26 -6.48 -14.49 -2.91
N LEU A 27 -5.36 -15.18 -3.18
CA LEU A 27 -5.24 -16.08 -4.32
C LEU A 27 -6.26 -17.25 -4.32
N PRO A 28 -6.48 -17.97 -3.20
CA PRO A 28 -7.45 -19.04 -3.18
C PRO A 28 -8.88 -18.56 -3.49
N LEU A 29 -9.23 -17.36 -3.09
CA LEU A 29 -10.54 -16.76 -3.37
C LEU A 29 -10.69 -16.39 -4.84
N LEU A 30 -9.68 -15.74 -5.42
CA LEU A 30 -9.64 -15.42 -6.86
C LEU A 30 -9.71 -16.68 -7.73
N ARG A 31 -9.00 -17.75 -7.35
CA ARG A 31 -9.05 -19.04 -8.06
C ARG A 31 -10.41 -19.73 -7.97
N ARG A 32 -11.22 -19.42 -6.97
CA ARG A 32 -12.61 -19.88 -6.83
C ARG A 32 -13.63 -19.04 -7.59
N GLY A 33 -13.16 -18.04 -8.37
CA GLY A 33 -14.01 -17.18 -9.19
C GLY A 33 -14.59 -15.97 -8.45
N VAL A 34 -14.08 -15.66 -7.24
CA VAL A 34 -14.44 -14.40 -6.58
C VAL A 34 -13.82 -13.24 -7.36
N ASP A 35 -14.66 -12.29 -7.76
CA ASP A 35 -14.20 -11.10 -8.45
C ASP A 35 -13.27 -10.27 -7.56
N PHE A 36 -12.22 -9.70 -8.18
CA PHE A 36 -11.20 -8.96 -7.43
C PHE A 36 -11.74 -7.63 -6.84
N ASP A 37 -12.69 -6.97 -7.51
CA ASP A 37 -13.32 -5.74 -7.00
C ASP A 37 -14.13 -6.04 -5.73
N SER A 38 -14.88 -7.14 -5.73
CA SER A 38 -15.62 -7.62 -4.55
C SER A 38 -14.67 -7.96 -3.40
N LEU A 39 -13.58 -8.67 -3.69
CA LEU A 39 -12.56 -9.03 -2.69
C LEU A 39 -11.94 -7.77 -2.05
N LEU A 40 -11.57 -6.79 -2.87
CA LEU A 40 -11.01 -5.53 -2.39
C LEU A 40 -12.03 -4.71 -1.61
N PHE A 41 -13.29 -4.66 -2.06
CA PHE A 41 -14.38 -4.00 -1.33
C PHE A 41 -14.50 -4.53 0.10
N TYR A 42 -14.70 -5.83 0.26
CA TYR A 42 -14.86 -6.43 1.60
C TYR A 42 -13.60 -6.25 2.46
N ARG A 43 -12.42 -6.39 1.89
CA ARG A 43 -11.16 -6.17 2.59
C ARG A 43 -11.04 -4.75 3.13
N TYR A 44 -11.34 -3.74 2.31
CA TYR A 44 -11.29 -2.34 2.71
C TYR A 44 -12.38 -2.01 3.72
N LEU A 45 -13.60 -2.51 3.51
CA LEU A 45 -14.73 -2.31 4.41
C LEU A 45 -14.44 -2.88 5.81
N ILE A 46 -13.99 -4.12 5.88
CA ILE A 46 -13.67 -4.78 7.15
C ILE A 46 -12.53 -4.04 7.86
N ALA A 47 -11.47 -3.69 7.13
CA ALA A 47 -10.34 -2.97 7.70
C ALA A 47 -10.76 -1.58 8.20
N ALA A 48 -11.60 -0.84 7.46
CA ALA A 48 -12.15 0.44 7.89
C ALA A 48 -13.05 0.27 9.13
N ALA A 49 -13.94 -0.73 9.14
CA ALA A 49 -14.82 -1.00 10.27
C ALA A 49 -14.02 -1.31 11.56
N VAL A 50 -13.06 -2.23 11.48
CA VAL A 50 -12.20 -2.61 12.62
C VAL A 50 -11.41 -1.39 13.12
N LEU A 51 -10.78 -0.65 12.21
CA LEU A 51 -10.02 0.54 12.58
C LEU A 51 -10.92 1.64 13.16
N GLY A 52 -12.14 1.77 12.61
CA GLY A 52 -13.17 2.67 13.11
C GLY A 52 -13.58 2.35 14.55
N ILE A 53 -13.88 1.07 14.82
CA ILE A 53 -14.22 0.60 16.17
C ILE A 53 -13.07 0.87 17.15
N ILE A 54 -11.84 0.47 16.80
CA ILE A 54 -10.66 0.68 17.65
C ILE A 54 -10.46 2.16 17.94
N THR A 55 -10.57 3.02 16.93
CA THR A 55 -10.38 4.46 17.07
C THR A 55 -11.47 5.09 17.96
N ARG A 56 -12.72 4.62 17.83
CA ARG A 56 -13.84 5.06 18.66
C ARG A 56 -13.72 4.63 20.13
N LEU A 57 -13.31 3.38 20.36
CA LEU A 57 -13.05 2.85 21.70
C LEU A 57 -11.91 3.60 22.40
N GLN A 58 -10.96 4.15 21.63
CA GLN A 58 -9.89 5.00 22.14
C GLN A 58 -10.33 6.46 22.40
N GLY A 59 -11.62 6.78 22.27
CA GLY A 59 -12.15 8.13 22.46
C GLY A 59 -11.63 9.17 21.48
N ARG A 60 -11.22 8.72 20.27
CA ARG A 60 -10.60 9.59 19.26
C ARG A 60 -11.63 10.13 18.29
N ASP A 61 -11.43 11.37 17.84
CA ASP A 61 -12.30 12.04 16.90
C ASP A 61 -11.99 11.69 15.45
N PHE A 62 -13.04 11.50 14.65
CA PHE A 62 -13.00 11.27 13.20
C PHE A 62 -13.26 12.54 12.38
N ALA A 63 -13.66 13.64 13.02
CA ALA A 63 -14.06 14.84 12.30
C ALA A 63 -12.91 15.35 11.41
N LEU A 64 -13.18 15.47 10.11
CA LEU A 64 -12.27 16.07 9.15
C LEU A 64 -12.58 17.56 9.02
N ARG A 65 -11.53 18.35 8.92
CA ARG A 65 -11.66 19.76 8.54
C ARG A 65 -11.92 19.82 7.02
N ARG A 66 -12.63 20.84 6.59
CA ARG A 66 -12.95 21.00 5.16
C ARG A 66 -11.71 21.08 4.26
N ASP A 67 -10.62 21.63 4.77
CA ASP A 67 -9.33 21.73 4.10
C ASP A 67 -8.54 20.41 4.03
N GLU A 68 -8.92 19.38 4.81
CA GLU A 68 -8.32 18.06 4.81
C GLU A 68 -9.00 17.10 3.83
N ILE A 69 -10.27 17.35 3.48
CA ILE A 69 -11.09 16.48 2.64
C ILE A 69 -10.47 16.20 1.26
N PRO A 70 -9.98 17.21 0.49
CA PRO A 70 -9.41 16.94 -0.82
C PRO A 70 -8.15 16.08 -0.77
N PHE A 71 -7.33 16.24 0.28
CA PHE A 71 -6.15 15.40 0.48
C PHE A 71 -6.54 13.97 0.81
N ILE A 72 -7.52 13.78 1.70
CA ILE A 72 -8.02 12.44 2.05
C ILE A 72 -8.65 11.75 0.84
N ALA A 73 -9.44 12.46 0.03
CA ALA A 73 -10.00 11.91 -1.21
C ALA A 73 -8.89 11.48 -2.18
N ALA A 74 -7.87 12.33 -2.39
CA ALA A 74 -6.71 11.99 -3.20
C ALA A 74 -5.96 10.75 -2.68
N LEU A 75 -5.80 10.65 -1.34
CA LEU A 75 -5.19 9.49 -0.71
C LEU A 75 -6.00 8.21 -0.93
N GLY A 76 -7.33 8.29 -0.80
CA GLY A 76 -8.23 7.16 -1.08
C GLY A 76 -8.14 6.69 -2.53
N VAL A 77 -8.14 7.62 -3.48
CA VAL A 77 -8.00 7.32 -4.92
C VAL A 77 -6.65 6.67 -5.22
N LEU A 78 -5.55 7.25 -4.74
CA LEU A 78 -4.19 6.71 -4.98
C LEU A 78 -4.03 5.31 -4.37
N PHE A 79 -4.59 5.10 -3.18
CA PHE A 79 -4.52 3.82 -2.50
C PHE A 79 -5.35 2.75 -3.22
N ALA A 80 -6.57 3.09 -3.67
CA ALA A 80 -7.40 2.21 -4.47
C ALA A 80 -6.77 1.91 -5.83
N LEU A 81 -6.26 2.93 -6.53
CA LEU A 81 -5.58 2.79 -7.82
C LEU A 81 -4.37 1.86 -7.72
N SER A 82 -3.54 2.05 -6.70
CA SER A 82 -2.40 1.17 -6.44
C SER A 82 -2.83 -0.28 -6.26
N SER A 83 -3.92 -0.52 -5.50
CA SER A 83 -4.43 -1.87 -5.29
C SER A 83 -5.00 -2.49 -6.56
N ILE A 84 -5.78 -1.73 -7.35
CA ILE A 84 -6.32 -2.20 -8.63
C ILE A 84 -5.19 -2.63 -9.56
N LEU A 85 -4.20 -1.75 -9.76
CA LEU A 85 -3.08 -2.03 -10.67
C LEU A 85 -2.25 -3.23 -10.20
N MET A 86 -2.04 -3.38 -8.89
CA MET A 86 -1.35 -4.53 -8.32
C MET A 86 -2.12 -5.84 -8.55
N PHE A 87 -3.44 -5.84 -8.37
CA PHE A 87 -4.26 -7.03 -8.60
C PHE A 87 -4.35 -7.38 -10.09
N MET A 88 -4.48 -6.37 -10.97
CA MET A 88 -4.39 -6.60 -12.42
C MET A 88 -3.05 -7.20 -12.84
N ALA A 89 -1.94 -6.84 -12.18
CA ALA A 89 -0.63 -7.41 -12.46
C ALA A 89 -0.55 -8.92 -12.13
N PHE A 90 -1.39 -9.43 -11.23
CA PHE A 90 -1.45 -10.86 -10.89
C PHE A 90 -1.94 -11.73 -12.04
N ASP A 91 -2.66 -11.17 -13.02
CA ASP A 91 -3.10 -11.87 -14.22
C ASP A 91 -1.94 -12.09 -15.21
N TYR A 92 -0.90 -11.25 -15.12
CA TYR A 92 0.25 -11.27 -16.05
C TYR A 92 1.50 -11.92 -15.49
N MET A 93 1.63 -11.98 -14.15
CA MET A 93 2.81 -12.51 -13.48
C MET A 93 2.45 -13.22 -12.17
N PRO A 94 3.30 -14.17 -11.71
CA PRO A 94 3.10 -14.81 -10.41
C PRO A 94 3.00 -13.77 -9.29
N THR A 95 2.00 -13.93 -8.42
CA THR A 95 1.68 -12.99 -7.34
C THR A 95 2.84 -12.70 -6.39
N GLY A 96 3.68 -13.73 -6.11
CA GLY A 96 4.89 -13.56 -5.33
C GLY A 96 5.89 -12.61 -5.98
N LEU A 97 6.05 -12.69 -7.32
CA LEU A 97 6.93 -11.79 -8.07
C LEU A 97 6.39 -10.36 -8.06
N VAL A 98 5.09 -10.19 -8.35
CA VAL A 98 4.43 -8.88 -8.33
C VAL A 98 4.57 -8.24 -6.96
N SER A 99 4.26 -8.99 -5.88
CA SER A 99 4.37 -8.48 -4.51
C SER A 99 5.80 -8.07 -4.16
N THR A 100 6.80 -8.83 -4.62
CA THR A 100 8.21 -8.50 -4.38
C THR A 100 8.63 -7.27 -5.17
N LEU A 101 8.25 -7.17 -6.45
CA LEU A 101 8.54 -6.01 -7.29
C LEU A 101 7.82 -4.75 -6.77
N PHE A 102 6.63 -4.90 -6.20
CA PHE A 102 5.90 -3.79 -5.61
C PHE A 102 6.70 -3.12 -4.47
N PHE A 103 7.54 -3.87 -3.72
CA PHE A 103 8.42 -3.30 -2.70
C PHE A 103 9.50 -2.33 -3.24
N ILE A 104 9.51 -2.02 -4.54
CA ILE A 104 10.29 -0.91 -5.08
C ILE A 104 9.75 0.46 -4.61
N TYR A 105 8.49 0.54 -4.10
CA TYR A 105 7.89 1.80 -3.68
C TYR A 105 8.70 2.60 -2.65
N PRO A 106 9.40 2.03 -1.65
CA PRO A 106 10.21 2.82 -0.72
C PRO A 106 11.39 3.50 -1.40
N ILE A 107 11.90 2.86 -2.49
CA ILE A 107 12.97 3.43 -3.32
C ILE A 107 12.42 4.64 -4.06
N LEU A 108 11.25 4.51 -4.70
CA LEU A 108 10.58 5.60 -5.39
C LEU A 108 10.29 6.76 -4.43
N VAL A 109 9.78 6.48 -3.22
CA VAL A 109 9.58 7.50 -2.18
C VAL A 109 10.90 8.21 -1.87
N ALA A 110 11.98 7.46 -1.61
CA ALA A 110 13.27 8.05 -1.27
C ALA A 110 13.85 8.91 -2.39
N LEU A 111 13.76 8.46 -3.65
CA LEU A 111 14.22 9.19 -4.82
C LEU A 111 13.40 10.48 -5.04
N ILE A 112 12.08 10.40 -4.98
CA ILE A 112 11.21 11.57 -5.15
C ILE A 112 11.43 12.58 -4.01
N MET A 113 11.58 12.09 -2.77
CA MET A 113 11.84 12.95 -1.61
C MET A 113 13.21 13.64 -1.70
N ALA A 114 14.22 12.94 -2.21
CA ALA A 114 15.54 13.54 -2.46
C ALA A 114 15.48 14.58 -3.60
N ALA A 115 14.84 14.23 -4.72
CA ALA A 115 14.80 15.09 -5.90
C ALA A 115 13.89 16.32 -5.72
N ALA A 116 12.67 16.12 -5.16
CA ALA A 116 11.67 17.19 -5.07
C ALA A 116 11.78 18.03 -3.79
N TYR A 117 12.28 17.45 -2.70
CA TYR A 117 12.32 18.09 -1.38
C TYR A 117 13.73 18.24 -0.81
N GLY A 118 14.77 17.85 -1.54
CA GLY A 118 16.17 17.98 -1.11
C GLY A 118 16.52 17.17 0.14
N GLU A 119 15.75 16.11 0.44
CA GLU A 119 16.06 15.27 1.60
C GLU A 119 17.35 14.49 1.38
N ARG A 120 18.26 14.58 2.33
CA ARG A 120 19.53 13.85 2.25
C ARG A 120 19.29 12.35 2.44
N MET A 121 19.81 11.57 1.53
CA MET A 121 19.85 10.11 1.66
C MET A 121 20.82 9.75 2.81
N THR A 122 20.28 9.14 3.85
CA THR A 122 21.09 8.63 4.97
C THR A 122 21.71 7.30 4.53
N TRP A 123 22.94 7.00 4.96
CA TRP A 123 23.61 5.74 4.68
C TRP A 123 22.75 4.50 5.02
N CYS A 124 22.04 4.54 6.16
CA CYS A 124 21.11 3.46 6.53
C CYS A 124 19.97 3.28 5.52
N ARG A 125 19.43 4.38 4.95
CA ARG A 125 18.40 4.29 3.89
C ARG A 125 18.97 3.66 2.63
N SER A 126 20.16 4.09 2.21
CA SER A 126 20.84 3.53 1.03
C SER A 126 21.14 2.05 1.20
N LEU A 127 21.61 1.64 2.36
CA LEU A 127 21.87 0.23 2.66
C LEU A 127 20.57 -0.62 2.66
N SER A 128 19.50 -0.12 3.28
CA SER A 128 18.19 -0.80 3.27
C SER A 128 17.64 -0.98 1.87
N LEU A 129 17.81 0.04 1.01
CA LEU A 129 17.43 0.01 -0.40
C LEU A 129 18.27 -1.02 -1.19
N ALA A 130 19.57 -1.04 -0.98
CA ALA A 130 20.46 -2.00 -1.61
C ALA A 130 20.13 -3.45 -1.20
N LEU A 131 19.82 -3.68 0.08
CA LEU A 131 19.39 -4.99 0.59
C LEU A 131 18.04 -5.41 -0.01
N ALA A 132 17.08 -4.49 -0.15
CA ALA A 132 15.80 -4.77 -0.77
C ALA A 132 15.96 -5.15 -2.25
N LEU A 133 16.74 -4.38 -3.01
CA LEU A 133 17.06 -4.68 -4.41
C LEU A 133 17.82 -6.01 -4.55
N GLY A 134 18.80 -6.26 -3.67
CA GLY A 134 19.53 -7.53 -3.63
C GLY A 134 18.61 -8.72 -3.36
N GLY A 135 17.65 -8.57 -2.44
CA GLY A 135 16.63 -9.59 -2.16
C GLY A 135 15.75 -9.89 -3.38
N ILE A 136 15.31 -8.85 -4.10
CA ILE A 136 14.55 -8.99 -5.35
C ILE A 136 15.39 -9.70 -6.41
N ALA A 137 16.64 -9.30 -6.59
CA ALA A 137 17.56 -9.91 -7.56
C ALA A 137 17.82 -11.39 -7.24
N LEU A 138 18.06 -11.74 -5.97
CA LEU A 138 18.23 -13.13 -5.53
C LEU A 138 17.00 -13.99 -5.77
N LEU A 139 15.80 -13.44 -5.54
CA LEU A 139 14.55 -14.14 -5.81
C LEU A 139 14.41 -14.44 -7.30
N TYR A 140 14.77 -13.48 -8.16
CA TYR A 140 14.74 -13.64 -9.60
C TYR A 140 15.76 -14.70 -10.08
N LEU A 141 16.99 -14.67 -9.56
CA LEU A 141 18.05 -15.60 -9.95
C LEU A 141 17.77 -17.04 -9.50
N ARG A 142 17.07 -17.24 -8.38
CA ARG A 142 16.74 -18.58 -7.85
C ARG A 142 15.38 -19.09 -8.27
N GLY A 143 14.50 -18.25 -8.80
CA GLY A 143 13.10 -18.56 -9.08
C GLY A 143 12.83 -19.41 -10.33
N GLY A 144 13.83 -19.91 -11.04
CA GLY A 144 13.65 -20.67 -12.27
C GLY A 144 13.11 -19.82 -13.43
N HIS A 145 12.52 -20.45 -14.45
CA HIS A 145 11.90 -19.76 -15.59
C HIS A 145 10.63 -18.99 -15.20
N VAL A 146 10.78 -17.87 -14.50
CA VAL A 146 9.66 -16.96 -14.23
C VAL A 146 9.44 -16.09 -15.46
N THR A 147 8.31 -16.26 -16.13
CA THR A 147 7.94 -15.39 -17.25
C THR A 147 7.62 -14.00 -16.73
N ILE A 148 8.45 -13.02 -17.10
CA ILE A 148 8.19 -11.62 -16.83
C ILE A 148 7.42 -11.04 -18.00
N SER A 149 6.16 -10.67 -17.75
CA SER A 149 5.36 -9.94 -18.73
C SER A 149 5.69 -8.45 -18.67
N PRO A 150 6.01 -7.78 -19.78
CA PRO A 150 6.20 -6.33 -19.80
C PRO A 150 4.97 -5.56 -19.29
N ALA A 151 3.76 -6.05 -19.60
CA ALA A 151 2.51 -5.46 -19.12
C ALA A 151 2.38 -5.58 -17.58
N GLY A 152 2.66 -6.77 -17.03
CA GLY A 152 2.65 -6.98 -15.58
C GLY A 152 3.70 -6.14 -14.86
N LEU A 153 4.88 -5.97 -15.45
CA LEU A 153 5.94 -5.10 -14.93
C LEU A 153 5.50 -3.62 -14.90
N ALA A 154 4.92 -3.14 -16.01
CA ALA A 154 4.41 -1.77 -16.11
C ALA A 154 3.29 -1.50 -15.09
N LEU A 155 2.33 -2.44 -14.94
CA LEU A 155 1.26 -2.36 -13.96
C LEU A 155 1.81 -2.32 -12.53
N THR A 156 2.75 -3.19 -12.19
CA THR A 156 3.37 -3.25 -10.86
C THR A 156 4.15 -1.97 -10.55
N PHE A 157 4.91 -1.46 -11.52
CA PHE A 157 5.66 -0.22 -11.35
C PHE A 157 4.73 0.99 -11.15
N THR A 158 3.65 1.08 -11.94
CA THR A 158 2.66 2.15 -11.81
C THR A 158 1.91 2.04 -10.49
N ALA A 159 1.59 0.83 -10.02
CA ALA A 159 1.03 0.59 -8.70
C ALA A 159 1.96 1.09 -7.58
N ALA A 160 3.26 0.75 -7.68
CA ALA A 160 4.27 1.19 -6.73
C ALA A 160 4.45 2.73 -6.74
N LEU A 161 4.37 3.36 -7.91
CA LEU A 161 4.43 4.82 -8.05
C LEU A 161 3.20 5.50 -7.43
N ALA A 162 1.99 4.98 -7.66
CA ALA A 162 0.78 5.48 -7.03
C ALA A 162 0.84 5.38 -5.50
N TYR A 163 1.37 4.27 -4.98
CA TYR A 163 1.57 4.08 -3.55
C TYR A 163 2.67 4.99 -2.98
N ALA A 164 3.75 5.22 -3.73
CA ALA A 164 4.78 6.18 -3.35
C ALA A 164 4.22 7.61 -3.27
N ALA A 165 3.40 8.02 -4.23
CA ALA A 165 2.70 9.30 -4.20
C ALA A 165 1.78 9.42 -2.98
N TYR A 166 1.01 8.35 -2.64
CA TYR A 166 0.22 8.27 -1.42
C TYR A 166 1.08 8.57 -0.18
N ILE A 167 2.22 7.89 -0.02
CA ILE A 167 3.11 8.07 1.13
C ILE A 167 3.68 9.49 1.18
N ILE A 168 4.07 10.05 0.04
CA ILE A 168 4.60 11.42 -0.03
C ILE A 168 3.55 12.43 0.38
N ILE A 169 2.31 12.31 -0.10
CA ILE A 169 1.20 13.19 0.28
C ILE A 169 0.94 13.10 1.79
N VAL A 170 0.90 11.89 2.37
CA VAL A 170 0.76 11.72 3.82
C VAL A 170 1.85 12.45 4.59
N ASN A 171 3.10 12.41 4.11
CA ASN A 171 4.24 12.99 4.81
C ASN A 171 4.42 14.50 4.60
N LYS A 172 3.97 15.04 3.47
CA LYS A 172 4.27 16.43 3.05
C LYS A 172 3.04 17.33 3.02
N SER A 173 1.82 16.78 3.11
CA SER A 173 0.61 17.59 3.12
C SER A 173 0.14 17.94 4.55
N ARG A 174 -0.95 18.71 4.64
CA ARG A 174 -1.60 19.07 5.91
C ARG A 174 -2.06 17.85 6.71
N VAL A 175 -2.25 16.72 6.05
CA VAL A 175 -2.65 15.44 6.68
C VAL A 175 -1.54 14.89 7.60
N ARG A 176 -0.30 15.34 7.48
CA ARG A 176 0.82 14.95 8.35
C ARG A 176 0.55 15.23 9.84
N SER A 177 -0.20 16.29 10.14
CA SER A 177 -0.59 16.63 11.51
C SER A 177 -1.68 15.72 12.08
N LEU A 178 -2.37 14.97 11.21
CA LEU A 178 -3.39 14.03 11.62
C LEU A 178 -2.76 12.75 12.18
N ARG A 179 -3.48 12.10 13.06
CA ARG A 179 -3.08 10.78 13.56
C ARG A 179 -3.17 9.75 12.44
N GLY A 180 -2.17 8.88 12.33
CA GLY A 180 -2.11 7.86 11.28
C GLY A 180 -3.35 6.97 11.22
N SER A 181 -3.99 6.65 12.36
CA SER A 181 -5.24 5.87 12.40
C SER A 181 -6.41 6.60 11.71
N LYS A 182 -6.49 7.93 11.83
CA LYS A 182 -7.52 8.75 11.18
C LYS A 182 -7.31 8.78 9.67
N VAL A 183 -6.07 9.00 9.24
CA VAL A 183 -5.72 8.99 7.81
C VAL A 183 -6.00 7.62 7.19
N ALA A 184 -5.56 6.54 7.86
CA ALA A 184 -5.79 5.17 7.39
C ALA A 184 -7.28 4.83 7.31
N PHE A 185 -8.07 5.19 8.34
CA PHE A 185 -9.52 4.96 8.33
C PHE A 185 -10.18 5.61 7.12
N TRP A 186 -9.94 6.89 6.89
CA TRP A 186 -10.57 7.62 5.80
C TRP A 186 -10.06 7.18 4.42
N SER A 187 -8.78 6.83 4.30
CA SER A 187 -8.24 6.27 3.04
C SER A 187 -8.88 4.91 2.71
N LEU A 188 -9.06 4.05 3.72
CA LEU A 188 -9.73 2.76 3.55
C LEU A 188 -11.21 2.94 3.23
N ALA A 189 -11.92 3.83 3.93
CA ALA A 189 -13.32 4.13 3.68
C ALA A 189 -13.55 4.69 2.27
N SER A 190 -12.71 5.63 1.83
CA SER A 190 -12.77 6.16 0.46
C SER A 190 -12.48 5.08 -0.57
N GLY A 191 -11.50 4.21 -0.32
CA GLY A 191 -11.21 3.07 -1.17
C GLY A 191 -12.37 2.06 -1.24
N ALA A 192 -13.02 1.77 -0.10
CA ALA A 192 -14.21 0.91 -0.07
C ALA A 192 -15.34 1.49 -0.92
N LEU A 193 -15.57 2.80 -0.88
CA LEU A 193 -16.59 3.47 -1.71
C LEU A 193 -16.26 3.35 -3.21
N ILE A 194 -15.00 3.48 -3.60
CA ILE A 194 -14.56 3.31 -4.99
C ILE A 194 -14.83 1.89 -5.47
N PHE A 195 -14.48 0.87 -4.66
CA PHE A 195 -14.73 -0.52 -5.02
C PHE A 195 -16.22 -0.86 -5.01
N PHE A 196 -16.99 -0.31 -4.09
CA PHE A 196 -18.45 -0.45 -4.09
C PHE A 196 -19.08 0.08 -5.38
N ALA A 197 -18.65 1.27 -5.82
CA ALA A 197 -19.13 1.83 -7.07
C ALA A 197 -18.75 0.95 -8.28
N ARG A 198 -17.58 0.34 -8.27
CA ARG A 198 -17.14 -0.58 -9.34
C ARG A 198 -17.92 -1.89 -9.35
N THR A 199 -18.14 -2.51 -8.20
CA THR A 199 -18.94 -3.75 -8.10
C THR A 199 -20.42 -3.53 -8.45
N GLY A 200 -20.99 -2.36 -8.14
CA GLY A 200 -22.37 -2.01 -8.46
C GLY A 200 -22.65 -1.67 -9.93
N PHE A 201 -21.61 -1.34 -10.70
CA PHE A 201 -21.74 -0.98 -12.13
C PHE A 201 -21.17 -2.06 -13.08
N GLY A 202 -20.60 -3.14 -12.56
CA GLY A 202 -19.92 -4.20 -13.33
C GLY A 202 -20.61 -5.56 -13.38
N SER A 203 -21.83 -5.67 -12.84
CA SER A 203 -22.67 -6.89 -12.91
C SER A 203 -23.72 -6.79 -14.01
#